data_1cceae8636c66affbe0d612d6eed0498
#
_entry.id   1cceae8636c66affbe0d612d6eed0498
#
_cell.length_a   1.000
_cell.length_b   1.000
_cell.length_c   1.000
_cell.angle_alpha   90.00
_cell.angle_beta   90.00
_cell.angle_gamma   90.00
#
_symmetry.space_group_name_H-M   'P 1'
#
loop_
_entity.id
_entity.type
_entity.pdbx_description
1 polymer ?
#
loop_
_entity_poly.entity_id
_entity_poly.type
_entity_poly.pdbx_seq_one_letter_code
_entity_poly.pdbx_strand_id
1 'polypeptide(L)' 'MAKVCFVPGSGTLAAYLSGEIDHHAAQSIRREIDAQVDDRLPELLTLDFSGVTFMDSSGVGLILGRGRHISALGGRLT' A
#
# COMPACT_ATOMS: atom_id res chain seq x y z
N MET A 1 -8.97 7.17 12.58
CA MET A 1 -9.10 5.81 12.05
C MET A 1 -8.48 5.73 10.67
N ALA A 2 -7.67 4.72 10.43
CA ALA A 2 -6.99 4.57 9.14
C ALA A 2 -7.84 3.79 8.15
N LYS A 3 -7.69 4.11 6.87
CA LYS A 3 -8.29 3.33 5.78
C LYS A 3 -7.42 3.34 4.54
N VAL A 4 -7.68 2.37 3.66
CA VAL A 4 -7.09 2.33 2.35
C VAL A 4 -8.20 2.11 1.32
N CYS A 5 -8.15 2.88 0.23
CA CYS A 5 -9.06 2.73 -0.91
C CYS A 5 -8.23 2.40 -2.13
N PHE A 6 -8.71 1.51 -2.98
CA PHE A 6 -7.98 1.06 -4.16
C PHE A 6 -8.65 1.54 -5.43
N VAL A 7 -7.81 1.98 -6.38
CA VAL A 7 -8.28 2.35 -7.72
C VAL A 7 -7.45 1.55 -8.72
N PRO A 8 -8.02 0.49 -9.33
CA PRO A 8 -7.30 -0.29 -10.33
C PRO A 8 -7.32 0.42 -11.68
N GLY A 9 -6.24 0.25 -12.43
CA GLY A 9 -6.12 0.71 -13.80
C GLY A 9 -5.56 -0.40 -14.66
N SER A 10 -5.22 -0.09 -15.90
CA SER A 10 -4.63 -1.06 -16.81
C SER A 10 -3.16 -1.29 -16.43
N GLY A 11 -2.88 -2.44 -15.82
CA GLY A 11 -1.54 -2.76 -15.31
C GLY A 11 -1.12 -1.95 -14.10
N THR A 12 -2.03 -1.17 -13.50
CA THR A 12 -1.72 -0.32 -12.36
C THR A 12 -2.70 -0.54 -11.22
N LEU A 13 -2.25 -0.23 -10.02
CA LEU A 13 -3.09 -0.22 -8.83
C LEU A 13 -2.67 0.96 -7.96
N ALA A 14 -3.60 1.84 -7.64
CA ALA A 14 -3.36 2.92 -6.70
C ALA A 14 -4.02 2.60 -5.37
N ALA A 15 -3.27 2.77 -4.29
CA ALA A 15 -3.77 2.62 -2.92
C ALA A 15 -3.72 3.99 -2.25
N TYR A 16 -4.89 4.53 -1.93
CA TYR A 16 -5.02 5.81 -1.26
C TYR A 16 -5.20 5.57 0.23
N LEU A 17 -4.19 5.94 1.01
CA LEU A 17 -4.20 5.77 2.45
C LEU A 17 -4.68 7.05 3.12
N SER A 18 -5.38 6.91 4.24
CA SER A 18 -5.88 8.07 4.98
C SER A 18 -5.95 7.77 6.47
N GLY A 19 -5.98 8.84 7.27
CA GLY A 19 -6.11 8.77 8.70
C GLY A 19 -4.80 8.56 9.42
N GLU A 20 -4.85 7.89 10.56
CA GLU A 20 -3.69 7.69 11.43
C GLU A 20 -3.13 6.29 11.23
N ILE A 21 -1.87 6.19 10.81
CA ILE A 21 -1.22 4.92 10.55
C ILE A 21 -0.25 4.60 11.67
N ASP A 22 -0.75 3.90 12.68
CA ASP A 22 0.05 3.33 13.76
C ASP A 22 0.40 1.87 13.42
N HIS A 23 1.02 1.17 14.36
CA HIS A 23 1.44 -0.21 14.18
C HIS A 23 0.27 -1.15 13.83
N HIS A 24 -0.88 -1.00 14.49
CA HIS A 24 -2.04 -1.84 14.22
C HIS A 24 -2.64 -1.56 12.84
N ALA A 25 -2.79 -0.29 12.51
CA ALA A 25 -3.32 0.14 11.22
C ALA A 25 -2.41 -0.33 10.09
N ALA A 26 -1.09 -0.22 10.27
CA ALA A 26 -0.13 -0.66 9.26
C ALA A 26 -0.24 -2.14 8.96
N GLN A 27 -0.47 -2.99 9.96
CA GLN A 27 -0.65 -4.43 9.75
C GLN A 27 -1.89 -4.73 8.92
N SER A 28 -3.00 -4.09 9.24
CA SER A 28 -4.26 -4.25 8.53
C SER A 28 -4.16 -3.77 7.08
N ILE A 29 -3.60 -2.58 6.89
CA ILE A 29 -3.40 -1.99 5.56
C ILE A 29 -2.47 -2.87 4.71
N ARG A 30 -1.41 -3.39 5.30
CA ARG A 30 -0.49 -4.31 4.62
C ARG A 30 -1.21 -5.52 4.05
N ARG A 31 -2.07 -6.14 4.84
CA ARG A 31 -2.84 -7.32 4.40
C ARG A 31 -3.74 -6.98 3.23
N GLU A 32 -4.41 -5.83 3.30
CA GLU A 32 -5.31 -5.40 2.24
C GLU A 32 -4.56 -5.09 0.95
N ILE A 33 -3.41 -4.40 1.05
CA ILE A 33 -2.59 -4.10 -0.13
C ILE A 33 -2.05 -5.38 -0.75
N ASP A 34 -1.50 -6.27 0.07
CA ASP A 34 -0.93 -7.54 -0.43
C ASP A 34 -1.98 -8.40 -1.12
N ALA A 35 -3.19 -8.46 -0.56
CA ALA A 35 -4.30 -9.20 -1.16
C ALA A 35 -4.65 -8.65 -2.55
N GLN A 36 -4.71 -7.34 -2.70
CA GLN A 36 -5.00 -6.70 -3.99
C GLN A 36 -3.86 -6.90 -4.99
N VAL A 37 -2.62 -6.79 -4.53
CA VAL A 37 -1.44 -7.01 -5.37
C VAL A 37 -1.37 -8.45 -5.86
N ASP A 38 -1.61 -9.41 -4.98
CA ASP A 38 -1.57 -10.84 -5.33
C ASP A 38 -2.69 -11.22 -6.31
N ASP A 39 -3.84 -10.59 -6.18
CA ASP A 39 -4.99 -10.84 -7.04
C ASP A 39 -4.82 -10.20 -8.42
N ARG A 40 -4.36 -8.96 -8.48
CA ARG A 40 -4.32 -8.15 -9.71
C ARG A 40 -2.98 -8.19 -10.43
N LEU A 41 -1.90 -8.51 -9.73
CA LEU A 41 -0.53 -8.55 -10.27
C LEU A 41 -0.20 -7.30 -11.09
N PRO A 42 -0.34 -6.09 -10.52
CA PRO A 42 -0.07 -4.86 -11.26
C PRO A 42 1.41 -4.71 -11.57
N GLU A 43 1.72 -4.05 -12.67
CA GLU A 43 3.10 -3.68 -13.00
C GLU A 43 3.56 -2.48 -12.17
N LEU A 44 2.62 -1.62 -11.78
CA LEU A 44 2.89 -0.43 -11.00
C LEU A 44 1.91 -0.32 -9.84
N LEU A 45 2.45 -0.27 -8.64
CA LEU A 45 1.68 -0.01 -7.41
C LEU A 45 2.02 1.41 -6.92
N THR A 46 1.02 2.24 -6.77
CA THR A 46 1.17 3.58 -6.21
C THR A 46 0.60 3.62 -4.81
N LEU A 47 1.39 4.08 -3.86
CA LEU A 47 0.92 4.35 -2.49
C LEU A 47 0.80 5.86 -2.31
N ASP A 48 -0.42 6.34 -2.13
CA ASP A 48 -0.71 7.75 -1.95
C ASP A 48 -1.01 8.02 -0.47
N PHE A 49 -0.17 8.82 0.17
CA PHE A 49 -0.27 9.16 1.58
C PHE A 49 -0.85 10.56 1.83
N SER A 50 -1.40 11.21 0.81
CA SER A 50 -1.87 12.59 0.94
C SER A 50 -3.00 12.75 1.97
N GLY A 51 -3.77 11.69 2.23
CA GLY A 51 -4.83 11.70 3.23
C GLY A 51 -4.40 11.28 4.63
N VAL A 52 -3.11 10.96 4.81
CA VAL A 52 -2.58 10.50 6.11
C VAL A 52 -2.32 11.70 7.01
N THR A 53 -2.86 11.65 8.23
CA THR A 53 -2.73 12.73 9.21
C THR A 53 -1.66 12.46 10.26
N PHE A 54 -1.30 11.20 10.45
CA PHE A 54 -0.25 10.77 11.36
C PHE A 54 0.31 9.43 10.88
N MET A 55 1.63 9.26 11.01
CA MET A 55 2.28 8.01 10.66
C MET A 55 3.54 7.84 11.50
N ASP A 56 3.64 6.72 12.22
CA ASP A 56 4.86 6.37 12.94
C ASP A 56 5.80 5.56 12.05
N SER A 57 6.85 5.00 12.63
CA SER A 57 7.85 4.23 11.87
C SER A 57 7.29 2.98 11.18
N SER A 58 6.11 2.50 11.60
CA SER A 58 5.44 1.38 10.94
C SER A 58 5.06 1.71 9.49
N GLY A 59 4.83 2.98 9.18
CA GLY A 59 4.56 3.42 7.82
C GLY A 59 5.76 3.24 6.89
N VAL A 60 6.97 3.43 7.41
CA VAL A 60 8.19 3.18 6.63
C VAL A 60 8.31 1.69 6.30
N GLY A 61 8.04 0.83 7.27
CA GLY A 61 8.01 -0.61 7.06
C GLY A 61 6.96 -1.03 6.04
N LEU A 62 5.83 -0.36 6.05
CA LEU A 62 4.76 -0.59 5.09
C LEU A 62 5.25 -0.31 3.66
N ILE A 63 5.91 0.81 3.44
CA ILE A 63 6.46 1.19 2.14
C ILE A 63 7.53 0.19 1.68
N LEU A 64 8.50 -0.10 2.53
CA LEU A 64 9.61 -0.98 2.19
C LEU A 64 9.15 -2.41 1.91
N GLY A 65 8.24 -2.93 2.73
CA GLY A 65 7.70 -4.28 2.56
C GLY A 65 6.88 -4.41 1.28
N ARG A 66 6.09 -3.40 0.96
CA ARG A 66 5.29 -3.40 -0.27
C ARG A 66 6.18 -3.28 -1.50
N GLY A 67 7.24 -2.47 -1.41
CA GLY A 67 8.22 -2.37 -2.49
C GLY A 67 8.89 -3.71 -2.79
N ARG A 68 9.28 -4.46 -1.76
CA ARG A 68 9.88 -5.79 -1.93
C ARG A 68 8.88 -6.78 -2.53
N HIS A 69 7.65 -6.75 -2.05
CA HIS A 69 6.61 -7.68 -2.52
C HIS A 69 6.29 -7.47 -3.99
N ILE A 70 6.05 -6.23 -4.40
CA ILE A 70 5.73 -5.92 -5.79
C ILE A 70 6.93 -6.18 -6.71
N SER A 71 8.15 -5.93 -6.22
CA SER A 71 9.38 -6.17 -6.97
C SER A 71 9.58 -7.66 -7.22
N ALA A 72 9.29 -8.50 -6.23
CA ALA A 72 9.37 -9.96 -6.36
C ALA A 72 8.40 -10.50 -7.42
N LEU A 73 7.31 -9.78 -7.67
CA LEU A 73 6.32 -10.14 -8.69
C LEU A 73 6.60 -9.48 -10.05
N GLY A 74 7.73 -8.79 -10.19
CA GLY A 74 8.14 -8.15 -11.43
C GLY A 74 7.59 -6.74 -11.63
N GLY A 75 6.95 -6.16 -10.63
CA GLY A 75 6.40 -4.82 -10.71
C GLY A 75 7.27 -3.76 -10.04
N ARG A 76 6.73 -2.55 -9.94
CA ARG A 76 7.39 -1.40 -9.33
C ARG A 76 6.45 -0.67 -8.38
N LEU A 77 7.04 -0.06 -7.37
CA LEU A 77 6.35 0.81 -6.42
C LEU A 77 6.65 2.27 -6.73
N THR A 78 5.65 3.11 -6.59
CA THR A 78 5.82 4.55 -6.70
C THR A 78 5.02 5.31 -5.64
#